data_fc1bfa75c07a7b812a93496ba5788dac
#
_entry.id   fc1bfa75c07a7b812a93496ba5788dac
#
_cell.length_a   1.000
_cell.length_b   1.000
_cell.length_c   1.000
_cell.angle_alpha   90.00
_cell.angle_beta   90.00
_cell.angle_gamma   90.00
#
_symmetry.space_group_name_H-M   'P 1'
#
loop_
_entity.id
_entity.type
_entity.pdbx_description
1 polymer ?
#
loop_
_entity_poly.entity_id
_entity_poly.type
_entity_poly.pdbx_seq_one_letter_code
_entity_poly.pdbx_strand_id
1 'polypeptide(L)'
;MALTIRKFNKGRDPERLAMKYAKMRTSPFVFLRGTFHLFHQRLPVERVLERAPKAWVCGDLHLENFGSYKSDNRFAYFNMNDFDEAALASCTWDVVRLLISVRLGMRELKLEASGIASLCREFVDSYTRELATGKARRIEQEGKWCAWLSAH
;
A
#
# COMPACT_ATOMS: atom_id res chain seq x y z
N MET A 1 -10.11 9.88 -17.70
CA MET A 1 -9.57 9.91 -16.32
C MET A 1 -10.33 10.88 -15.42
N ALA A 2 -10.36 12.20 -15.68
CA ALA A 2 -11.07 13.16 -14.82
C ALA A 2 -12.56 12.85 -14.60
N LEU A 3 -13.27 12.45 -15.65
CA LEU A 3 -14.69 12.05 -15.57
C LEU A 3 -14.90 10.83 -14.68
N THR A 4 -14.01 9.85 -14.72
CA THR A 4 -14.06 8.64 -13.88
C THR A 4 -13.90 9.00 -12.40
N ILE A 5 -12.95 9.88 -12.09
CA ILE A 5 -12.74 10.36 -10.72
C ILE A 5 -13.97 11.11 -10.20
N ARG A 6 -14.57 11.99 -11.02
CA ARG A 6 -15.80 12.70 -10.67
C ARG A 6 -16.98 11.74 -10.44
N LYS A 7 -17.16 10.75 -11.32
CA LYS A 7 -18.22 9.75 -11.19
C LYS A 7 -18.07 8.94 -9.89
N PHE A 8 -16.86 8.51 -9.56
CA PHE A 8 -16.57 7.76 -8.35
C PHE A 8 -16.84 8.56 -7.06
N ASN A 9 -16.57 9.86 -7.08
CA ASN A 9 -16.77 10.74 -5.93
C ASN A 9 -18.16 11.43 -5.92
N LYS A 10 -19.10 11.04 -6.79
CA LYS A 10 -20.44 11.63 -6.83
C LYS A 10 -21.17 11.43 -5.50
N GLY A 11 -21.80 12.49 -4.99
CA GLY A 11 -22.55 12.46 -3.73
C GLY A 11 -21.72 12.70 -2.47
N ARG A 12 -20.41 12.90 -2.59
CA ARG A 12 -19.55 13.30 -1.46
C ARG A 12 -19.65 14.80 -1.21
N ASP A 13 -19.36 15.21 0.02
CA ASP A 13 -19.33 16.60 0.44
C ASP A 13 -18.43 17.44 -0.47
N PRO A 14 -18.93 18.57 -1.05
CA PRO A 14 -18.18 19.35 -2.04
C PRO A 14 -16.91 20.00 -1.47
N GLU A 15 -16.93 20.47 -0.23
CA GLU A 15 -15.79 21.12 0.39
C GLU A 15 -14.65 20.12 0.65
N ARG A 16 -14.98 18.98 1.26
CA ARG A 16 -14.03 17.89 1.48
C ARG A 16 -13.47 17.35 0.16
N LEU A 17 -14.31 17.31 -0.88
CA LEU A 17 -13.89 16.86 -2.19
C LEU A 17 -12.92 17.86 -2.84
N ALA A 18 -13.15 19.16 -2.70
CA ALA A 18 -12.23 20.21 -3.15
C ALA A 18 -10.87 20.09 -2.45
N MET A 19 -10.86 19.88 -1.13
CA MET A 19 -9.64 19.64 -0.36
C MET A 19 -8.91 18.38 -0.83
N LYS A 20 -9.63 17.27 -1.05
CA LYS A 20 -9.08 16.02 -1.59
C LYS A 20 -8.40 16.29 -2.94
N TYR A 21 -9.08 16.97 -3.86
CA TYR A 21 -8.52 17.24 -5.18
C TYR A 21 -7.32 18.19 -5.14
N ALA A 22 -7.34 19.18 -4.27
CA ALA A 22 -6.18 20.04 -4.04
C ALA A 22 -4.98 19.21 -3.56
N LYS A 23 -5.18 18.34 -2.58
CA LYS A 23 -4.13 17.46 -2.04
C LYS A 23 -3.61 16.49 -3.10
N MET A 24 -4.48 15.90 -3.93
CA MET A 24 -4.08 14.98 -5.00
C MET A 24 -3.21 15.62 -6.10
N ARG A 25 -3.18 16.95 -6.19
CA ARG A 25 -2.31 17.67 -7.13
C ARG A 25 -0.89 17.90 -6.63
N THR A 26 -0.64 17.66 -5.36
CA THR A 26 0.66 17.97 -4.75
C THR A 26 1.74 17.00 -5.19
N SER A 27 1.39 15.72 -5.40
CA SER A 27 2.35 14.72 -5.83
C SER A 27 1.73 13.50 -6.50
N PRO A 28 2.48 12.76 -7.34
CA PRO A 28 2.04 11.49 -7.90
C PRO A 28 1.72 10.43 -6.84
N PHE A 29 2.43 10.40 -5.73
CA PHE A 29 2.18 9.49 -4.62
C PHE A 29 0.83 9.78 -3.95
N VAL A 30 0.55 11.06 -3.66
CA VAL A 30 -0.75 11.47 -3.11
C VAL A 30 -1.89 11.23 -4.10
N PHE A 31 -1.64 11.40 -5.40
CA PHE A 31 -2.61 11.06 -6.44
C PHE A 31 -2.92 9.56 -6.44
N LEU A 32 -1.92 8.68 -6.35
CA LEU A 32 -2.11 7.23 -6.27
C LEU A 32 -3.04 6.87 -5.10
N ARG A 33 -2.79 7.41 -3.91
CA ARG A 33 -3.60 7.17 -2.72
C ARG A 33 -5.05 7.63 -2.89
N GLY A 34 -5.27 8.77 -3.52
CA GLY A 34 -6.62 9.33 -3.73
C GLY A 34 -7.43 8.67 -4.85
N THR A 35 -6.84 7.74 -5.61
CA THR A 35 -7.42 7.18 -6.83
C THR A 35 -7.32 5.65 -6.93
N PHE A 36 -7.49 4.92 -5.82
CA PHE A 36 -7.39 3.46 -5.83
C PHE A 36 -8.29 2.80 -6.89
N HIS A 37 -9.50 3.32 -7.10
CA HIS A 37 -10.42 2.84 -8.13
C HIS A 37 -9.86 2.91 -9.55
N LEU A 38 -9.00 3.90 -9.86
CA LEU A 38 -8.34 3.97 -11.17
C LEU A 38 -7.26 2.91 -11.33
N PHE A 39 -6.59 2.56 -10.25
CA PHE A 39 -5.60 1.48 -10.27
C PHE A 39 -6.27 0.17 -10.69
N HIS A 40 -7.35 -0.23 -10.02
CA HIS A 40 -8.06 -1.47 -10.33
C HIS A 40 -8.68 -1.48 -11.73
N GLN A 41 -9.18 -0.34 -12.21
CA GLN A 41 -9.73 -0.23 -13.56
C GLN A 41 -8.67 -0.29 -14.67
N ARG A 42 -7.41 -0.01 -14.36
CA ARG A 42 -6.32 0.11 -15.33
C ARG A 42 -5.22 -0.92 -15.13
N LEU A 43 -5.35 -1.77 -14.12
CA LEU A 43 -4.44 -2.87 -13.95
C LEU A 43 -4.48 -3.73 -15.21
N PRO A 44 -3.32 -3.97 -15.87
CA PRO A 44 -3.29 -4.82 -17.05
C PRO A 44 -3.85 -6.20 -16.70
N VAL A 45 -4.77 -6.69 -17.53
CA VAL A 45 -5.29 -8.05 -17.44
C VAL A 45 -4.22 -8.98 -18.04
N GLU A 46 -3.11 -9.11 -17.33
CA GLU A 46 -2.07 -10.07 -17.70
C GLU A 46 -2.37 -11.41 -17.03
N ARG A 47 -2.30 -12.48 -17.81
CA ARG A 47 -2.58 -13.86 -17.33
C ARG A 47 -1.83 -14.22 -16.05
N VAL A 48 -0.63 -13.66 -15.83
CA VAL A 48 0.17 -13.89 -14.63
C VAL A 48 -0.50 -13.31 -13.39
N LEU A 49 -1.07 -12.11 -13.48
CA LEU A 49 -1.75 -11.45 -12.36
C LEU A 49 -3.10 -12.08 -12.06
N GLU A 50 -3.82 -12.55 -13.10
CA GLU A 50 -5.12 -13.21 -12.92
C GLU A 50 -5.03 -14.63 -12.36
N ARG A 51 -3.94 -15.37 -12.69
CA ARG A 51 -3.73 -16.75 -12.23
C ARG A 51 -3.27 -16.86 -10.79
N ALA A 52 -2.87 -15.77 -10.16
CA ALA A 52 -2.47 -15.79 -8.77
C ALA A 52 -3.68 -16.14 -7.87
N PRO A 53 -3.45 -16.84 -6.76
CA PRO A 53 -4.50 -17.20 -5.84
C PRO A 53 -5.29 -15.98 -5.35
N LYS A 54 -6.59 -16.18 -5.13
CA LYS A 54 -7.40 -15.15 -4.48
C LYS A 54 -7.14 -15.14 -2.98
N ALA A 55 -6.98 -13.96 -2.44
CA ALA A 55 -6.83 -13.71 -1.01
C ALA A 55 -7.60 -12.44 -0.63
N TRP A 56 -7.80 -12.22 0.65
CA TRP A 56 -8.22 -10.92 1.15
C TRP A 56 -7.05 -9.93 0.94
N VAL A 57 -7.27 -8.97 0.07
CA VAL A 57 -6.32 -7.89 -0.21
C VAL A 57 -6.75 -6.62 0.51
N CYS A 58 -5.80 -5.77 0.86
CA CYS A 58 -6.06 -4.47 1.47
C CYS A 58 -6.80 -3.53 0.49
N GLY A 59 -6.52 -3.66 -0.82
CA GLY A 59 -7.17 -2.93 -1.90
C GLY A 59 -6.53 -1.58 -2.20
N ASP A 60 -6.16 -0.79 -1.21
CA ASP A 60 -5.45 0.49 -1.36
C ASP A 60 -4.05 0.47 -0.72
N LEU A 61 -3.31 -0.64 -0.86
CA LEU A 61 -2.03 -0.80 -0.20
C LEU A 61 -0.96 0.17 -0.74
N HIS A 62 -0.33 0.89 0.16
CA HIS A 62 0.76 1.83 -0.12
C HIS A 62 1.71 1.95 1.08
N LEU A 63 2.85 2.64 0.92
CA LEU A 63 3.88 2.74 1.96
C LEU A 63 3.38 3.22 3.32
N GLU A 64 2.41 4.13 3.35
CA GLU A 64 1.89 4.70 4.60
C GLU A 64 0.81 3.84 5.29
N ASN A 65 0.47 2.66 4.74
CA ASN A 65 -0.42 1.71 5.42
C ASN A 65 0.31 0.82 6.42
N PHE A 66 1.61 0.93 6.53
CA PHE A 66 2.38 0.16 7.50
C PHE A 66 2.62 0.98 8.76
N GLY A 67 2.37 0.38 9.89
CA GLY A 67 2.54 1.05 11.17
C GLY A 67 2.60 0.10 12.34
N SER A 68 3.01 0.65 13.48
CA SER A 68 3.03 -0.07 14.74
C SER A 68 1.74 0.18 15.50
N TYR A 69 1.20 -0.86 16.09
CA TYR A 69 0.04 -0.78 16.97
C TYR A 69 0.23 -1.66 18.19
N LYS A 70 -0.45 -1.31 19.27
CA LYS A 70 -0.50 -2.09 20.50
C LYS A 70 -1.74 -2.97 20.46
N SER A 71 -1.54 -4.28 20.56
CA SER A 71 -2.64 -5.24 20.60
C SER A 71 -3.17 -5.42 22.03
N ASP A 72 -4.31 -6.14 22.18
CA ASP A 72 -4.95 -6.43 23.47
C ASP A 72 -4.05 -7.19 24.43
N ASN A 73 -3.10 -7.98 23.92
CA ASN A 73 -2.06 -8.64 24.71
C ASN A 73 -0.94 -7.70 25.19
N ARG A 74 -1.06 -6.39 24.91
CA ARG A 74 -0.11 -5.31 25.23
C ARG A 74 1.23 -5.34 24.53
N PHE A 75 1.46 -6.28 23.61
CA PHE A 75 2.65 -6.26 22.75
C PHE A 75 2.47 -5.30 21.57
N ALA A 76 3.58 -4.73 21.12
CA ALA A 76 3.63 -3.90 19.92
C ALA A 76 3.88 -4.77 18.68
N TYR A 77 3.05 -4.58 17.66
CA TYR A 77 3.18 -5.26 16.38
C TYR A 77 3.37 -4.24 15.27
N PHE A 78 4.11 -4.64 14.24
CA PHE A 78 4.20 -3.89 12.99
C PHE A 78 3.41 -4.63 11.92
N ASN A 79 2.43 -3.96 11.32
CA ASN A 79 1.56 -4.58 10.31
C ASN A 79 0.91 -3.51 9.42
N MET A 80 0.12 -3.97 8.46
CA MET A 80 -0.81 -3.13 7.71
C MET A 80 -1.98 -2.72 8.62
N ASN A 81 -2.46 -1.49 8.47
CA ASN A 81 -3.44 -0.89 9.38
C ASN A 81 -4.64 -0.22 8.70
N ASP A 82 -4.81 -0.37 7.40
CA ASP A 82 -5.93 0.21 6.64
C ASP A 82 -6.53 -0.84 5.72
N PHE A 83 -7.76 -1.25 6.00
CA PHE A 83 -8.49 -2.30 5.29
C PHE A 83 -9.87 -1.81 4.81
N ASP A 84 -10.10 -0.50 4.74
CA ASP A 84 -11.41 0.06 4.35
C ASP A 84 -11.83 -0.35 2.93
N GLU A 85 -10.86 -0.64 2.05
CA GLU A 85 -11.07 -1.06 0.68
C GLU A 85 -10.80 -2.57 0.47
N ALA A 86 -10.79 -3.34 1.56
CA ALA A 86 -10.46 -4.76 1.50
C ALA A 86 -11.46 -5.54 0.64
N ALA A 87 -10.95 -6.43 -0.19
CA ALA A 87 -11.73 -7.24 -1.11
C ALA A 87 -11.09 -8.62 -1.35
N LEU A 88 -11.90 -9.58 -1.79
CA LEU A 88 -11.39 -10.87 -2.24
C LEU A 88 -10.93 -10.75 -3.71
N ALA A 89 -9.62 -10.66 -3.91
CA ALA A 89 -9.01 -10.44 -5.23
C ALA A 89 -7.69 -11.23 -5.38
N SER A 90 -7.05 -11.12 -6.54
CA SER A 90 -5.72 -11.69 -6.75
C SER A 90 -4.72 -11.12 -5.74
N CYS A 91 -3.99 -11.99 -5.03
CA CYS A 91 -3.01 -11.57 -4.02
C CYS A 91 -1.89 -10.69 -4.59
N THR A 92 -1.67 -10.72 -5.89
CA THR A 92 -0.67 -9.89 -6.57
C THR A 92 -1.07 -8.42 -6.68
N TRP A 93 -2.36 -8.09 -6.51
CA TRP A 93 -2.83 -6.71 -6.65
C TRP A 93 -2.21 -5.78 -5.62
N ASP A 94 -2.19 -6.20 -4.36
CA ASP A 94 -1.55 -5.44 -3.29
C ASP A 94 -0.04 -5.30 -3.51
N VAL A 95 0.62 -6.36 -3.97
CA VAL A 95 2.06 -6.35 -4.28
C VAL A 95 2.37 -5.33 -5.36
N VAL A 96 1.64 -5.36 -6.49
CA VAL A 96 1.83 -4.41 -7.60
C VAL A 96 1.57 -2.97 -7.13
N ARG A 97 0.50 -2.76 -6.37
CA ARG A 97 0.15 -1.44 -5.87
C ARG A 97 1.20 -0.90 -4.90
N LEU A 98 1.69 -1.73 -3.99
CA LEU A 98 2.78 -1.37 -3.08
C LEU A 98 4.04 -0.99 -3.86
N LEU A 99 4.46 -1.79 -4.84
CA LEU A 99 5.64 -1.49 -5.65
C LEU A 99 5.52 -0.16 -6.42
N ILE A 100 4.32 0.16 -6.93
CA ILE A 100 4.06 1.47 -7.54
C ILE A 100 4.20 2.58 -6.49
N SER A 101 3.65 2.38 -5.29
CA SER A 101 3.74 3.36 -4.21
C SER A 101 5.19 3.58 -3.76
N VAL A 102 6.00 2.52 -3.67
CA VAL A 102 7.45 2.60 -3.40
C VAL A 102 8.14 3.45 -4.47
N ARG A 103 7.89 3.15 -5.76
CA ARG A 103 8.51 3.90 -6.86
C ARG A 103 8.16 5.38 -6.82
N LEU A 104 6.92 5.73 -6.52
CA LEU A 104 6.47 7.13 -6.48
C LEU A 104 7.00 7.83 -5.23
N GLY A 105 6.87 7.23 -4.05
CA GLY A 105 7.32 7.82 -2.80
C GLY A 105 8.85 8.00 -2.74
N MET A 106 9.62 7.01 -3.19
CA MET A 106 11.08 7.11 -3.19
C MET A 106 11.59 8.15 -4.20
N ARG A 107 10.87 8.37 -5.32
CA ARG A 107 11.20 9.48 -6.24
C ARG A 107 10.99 10.85 -5.61
N GLU A 108 9.97 11.02 -4.78
CA GLU A 108 9.74 12.26 -4.02
C GLU A 108 10.87 12.52 -3.01
N LEU A 109 11.43 11.46 -2.44
CA LEU A 109 12.63 11.51 -1.59
C LEU A 109 13.94 11.64 -2.39
N LYS A 110 13.85 11.83 -3.72
CA LYS A 110 14.99 12.03 -4.63
C LYS A 110 15.98 10.85 -4.66
N LEU A 111 15.51 9.63 -4.38
CA LEU A 111 16.33 8.44 -4.57
C LEU A 111 16.57 8.19 -6.06
N GLU A 112 17.77 7.72 -6.38
CA GLU A 112 18.16 7.34 -7.74
C GLU A 112 17.35 6.14 -8.26
N ALA A 113 17.06 6.14 -9.57
CA ALA A 113 16.22 5.11 -10.18
C ALA A 113 16.77 3.69 -10.00
N SER A 114 18.10 3.52 -10.00
CA SER A 114 18.76 2.25 -9.74
C SER A 114 18.54 1.74 -8.33
N GLY A 115 18.62 2.61 -7.33
CA GLY A 115 18.33 2.30 -5.93
C GLY A 115 16.89 1.90 -5.72
N ILE A 116 15.94 2.63 -6.34
CA ILE A 116 14.51 2.30 -6.29
C ILE A 116 14.25 0.92 -6.92
N ALA A 117 14.87 0.63 -8.07
CA ALA A 117 14.71 -0.66 -8.72
C ALA A 117 15.30 -1.81 -7.88
N SER A 118 16.42 -1.58 -7.19
CA SER A 118 17.02 -2.54 -6.27
C SER A 118 16.11 -2.84 -5.09
N LEU A 119 15.56 -1.80 -4.47
CA LEU A 119 14.61 -1.92 -3.37
C LEU A 119 13.36 -2.72 -3.76
N CYS A 120 12.80 -2.45 -4.94
CA CYS A 120 11.64 -3.20 -5.45
C CYS A 120 11.99 -4.69 -5.68
N ARG A 121 13.16 -5.01 -6.20
CA ARG A 121 13.61 -6.41 -6.37
C ARG A 121 13.77 -7.10 -5.03
N GLU A 122 14.47 -6.48 -4.09
CA GLU A 122 14.68 -7.04 -2.76
C GLU A 122 13.34 -7.31 -2.03
N PHE A 123 12.38 -6.40 -2.19
CA PHE A 123 11.03 -6.63 -1.67
C PHE A 123 10.40 -7.89 -2.27
N VAL A 124 10.40 -8.03 -3.61
CA VAL A 124 9.81 -9.19 -4.30
C VAL A 124 10.52 -10.48 -3.90
N ASP A 125 11.85 -10.47 -3.82
CA ASP A 125 12.66 -11.64 -3.44
C ASP A 125 12.39 -12.05 -1.99
N SER A 126 12.24 -11.09 -1.09
CA SER A 126 11.92 -11.35 0.31
C SER A 126 10.49 -11.86 0.47
N TYR A 127 9.53 -11.24 -0.23
CA TYR A 127 8.13 -11.65 -0.23
C TYR A 127 7.96 -13.08 -0.74
N THR A 128 8.57 -13.42 -1.88
CA THR A 128 8.49 -14.79 -2.44
C THR A 128 9.17 -15.82 -1.55
N ARG A 129 10.30 -15.47 -0.95
CA ARG A 129 11.00 -16.33 0.01
C ARG A 129 10.15 -16.61 1.25
N GLU A 130 9.49 -15.61 1.82
CA GLU A 130 8.60 -15.80 2.97
C GLU A 130 7.36 -16.61 2.61
N LEU A 131 6.75 -16.37 1.45
CA LEU A 131 5.64 -17.21 0.97
C LEU A 131 6.04 -18.69 0.82
N ALA A 132 7.24 -18.95 0.32
CA ALA A 132 7.76 -20.33 0.17
C ALA A 132 7.92 -21.07 1.51
N THR A 133 8.03 -20.34 2.63
CA THR A 133 8.06 -20.99 3.96
C THR A 133 6.73 -21.61 4.37
N GLY A 134 5.62 -21.15 3.80
CA GLY A 134 4.25 -21.56 4.16
C GLY A 134 3.85 -21.21 5.60
N LYS A 135 4.62 -20.35 6.28
CA LYS A 135 4.40 -20.01 7.70
C LYS A 135 3.86 -18.59 7.80
N ALA A 136 2.75 -18.42 8.51
CA ALA A 136 2.30 -17.10 8.94
C ALA A 136 3.24 -16.59 10.05
N ARG A 137 3.76 -15.38 9.88
CA ARG A 137 4.60 -14.73 10.89
C ARG A 137 3.92 -13.47 11.40
N ARG A 138 4.08 -13.21 12.69
CA ARG A 138 3.75 -11.93 13.31
C ARG A 138 5.06 -11.22 13.60
N ILE A 139 5.17 -9.95 13.21
CA ILE A 139 6.33 -9.14 13.52
C ILE A 139 6.03 -8.45 14.85
N GLU A 140 6.50 -9.06 15.94
CA GLU A 140 6.51 -8.44 17.25
C GLU A 140 7.69 -7.47 17.32
N GLN A 141 7.43 -6.26 17.78
CA GLN A 141 8.50 -5.32 18.07
C GLN A 141 9.00 -5.56 19.50
N GLU A 142 9.98 -6.44 19.63
CA GLU A 142 10.66 -6.70 20.91
C GLU A 142 11.85 -5.76 21.14
N GLY A 143 12.08 -5.39 22.41
CA GLY A 143 13.31 -4.78 22.87
C GLY A 143 13.54 -3.34 22.43
N LYS A 144 14.70 -3.05 21.84
CA LYS A 144 15.19 -1.68 21.54
C LYS A 144 14.24 -0.80 20.70
N TRP A 145 13.40 -1.39 19.86
CA TRP A 145 12.42 -0.65 19.06
C TRP A 145 11.25 -0.15 19.89
N CYS A 146 10.79 -0.92 20.88
CA CYS A 146 9.76 -0.47 21.82
C CYS A 146 10.24 0.70 22.67
N ALA A 147 11.50 0.71 23.08
CA ALA A 147 12.10 1.82 23.81
C ALA A 147 12.19 3.10 22.97
N TRP A 148 12.48 2.99 21.67
CA TRP A 148 12.53 4.15 20.78
C TRP A 148 11.13 4.74 20.51
N LEU A 149 10.10 3.90 20.30
CA LEU A 149 8.72 4.34 20.07
C LEU A 149 8.05 4.93 21.32
N SER A 150 8.49 4.53 22.52
CA SER A 150 8.00 5.10 23.79
C SER A 150 8.69 6.39 24.20
N ALA A 151 9.79 6.76 23.52
CA ALA A 151 10.57 7.96 23.81
C ALA A 151 10.25 9.15 22.89
N HIS A 152 9.38 8.95 21.87
CA HIS A 152 8.92 9.95 20.89
C HIS A 152 7.40 9.88 20.73
#